data_ede098ee2d3e94c65274bdff3416abbe
#
_entry.id   ede098ee2d3e94c65274bdff3416abbe
#
_cell.length_a   1.000
_cell.length_b   1.000
_cell.length_c   1.000
_cell.angle_alpha   90.00
_cell.angle_beta   90.00
_cell.angle_gamma   90.00
#
_symmetry.space_group_name_H-M   'P 1'
#
loop_
_entity.id
_entity.type
_entity.pdbx_description
1 polymer ?
#
loop_
_entity_poly.entity_id
_entity_poly.type
_entity_poly.pdbx_seq_one_letter_code
_entity_poly.pdbx_strand_id
1 'polypeptide(L)'
;YELQEQLTNKAYIGDHIYVEGIWLEVQADGLNVLSQNTVASSLIRLTQEMPHAQADDYNTYHRSPRIIHREPTDDIKIERPPQPIQKNNTVIWRSIIPPLVMIALTVVIFLVRPIGIYILMMIGMSTVTIVFGITTYFSEKKKYNKDVEKREKDYKAYLDNKSKEINKAIKAQRFSLNYHYPTVAEIKDIVETKAPRIYEKTSHHHDFLHYKLGIANVEKSFKLDYQEEEFNQRRDELFDDAKELYEFYTDVEQAPLINDLNHGPIAYIGARHLILEELEKMLIQLSTFHSYHDLEFLFVTREDEVETLKWARWLPHMTLRGQNIRGFVYNQRTRDQILTSIYSMIKERIQAVRERSRSNEQIILTPQLVFVITDMSLIIDHVILEYVNQDLSEYGISLIFVEDVIESLPEHVDTIIDIKSRTEGELITKEKELVQLKFTPENIDNVDKEYIARRLANLIHVEHLKNAIPDSITFLEMYNVKEVDQLDVVNRWRQNETYKTMAVPLGVRGKDDILSLNLHEK
;
A
#
# COMPACT_ATOMS: atom_id res chain seq x y z
N TYR A 1 11.43 -43.50 9.74
CA TYR A 1 11.22 -43.09 8.36
C TYR A 1 11.79 -44.15 7.44
N GLU A 2 10.92 -44.86 6.72
CA GLU A 2 11.34 -45.73 5.63
C GLU A 2 11.86 -44.85 4.49
N LEU A 3 13.12 -45.04 4.11
CA LEU A 3 13.71 -44.41 2.93
C LEU A 3 12.99 -44.93 1.67
N GLN A 4 12.03 -44.16 1.19
CA GLN A 4 11.63 -44.27 -0.21
C GLN A 4 12.82 -43.82 -1.08
N GLU A 5 13.05 -44.51 -2.19
CA GLU A 5 14.15 -44.32 -3.13
C GLU A 5 14.36 -42.86 -3.61
N GLN A 6 14.92 -42.03 -2.73
CA GLN A 6 15.48 -40.73 -3.11
C GLN A 6 16.99 -40.79 -2.92
N LEU A 7 17.71 -40.54 -4.00
CA LEU A 7 19.18 -40.56 -4.06
C LEU A 7 19.89 -39.58 -3.09
N THR A 8 19.17 -38.56 -2.57
CA THR A 8 19.71 -37.61 -1.61
C THR A 8 18.62 -37.07 -0.69
N ASN A 9 18.81 -37.16 0.63
CA ASN A 9 17.99 -36.49 1.65
C ASN A 9 18.84 -35.50 2.43
N LYS A 10 18.25 -34.39 2.84
CA LYS A 10 18.89 -33.44 3.76
C LYS A 10 18.58 -33.86 5.19
N ALA A 11 19.61 -33.95 6.02
CA ALA A 11 19.50 -34.17 7.45
C ALA A 11 19.67 -32.83 8.18
N TYR A 12 18.89 -32.62 9.23
CA TYR A 12 18.89 -31.42 10.05
C TYR A 12 19.43 -31.74 11.46
N ILE A 13 19.90 -30.72 12.16
CA ILE A 13 20.37 -30.86 13.55
C ILE A 13 19.26 -31.44 14.41
N GLY A 14 19.59 -32.52 15.14
CA GLY A 14 18.63 -33.28 15.95
C GLY A 14 17.97 -34.47 15.23
N ASP A 15 18.24 -34.66 13.93
CA ASP A 15 17.77 -35.85 13.21
C ASP A 15 18.54 -37.10 13.64
N HIS A 16 17.80 -38.19 13.79
CA HIS A 16 18.36 -39.51 14.07
C HIS A 16 18.26 -40.38 12.83
N ILE A 17 19.40 -40.86 12.36
CA ILE A 17 19.50 -41.73 11.18
C ILE A 17 19.93 -43.10 11.67
N TYR A 18 19.17 -44.12 11.34
CA TYR A 18 19.50 -45.50 11.66
C TYR A 18 19.87 -46.28 10.39
N VAL A 19 21.08 -46.83 10.36
CA VAL A 19 21.57 -47.59 9.22
C VAL A 19 22.29 -48.84 9.75
N GLU A 20 21.77 -50.03 9.43
CA GLU A 20 22.40 -51.34 9.72
C GLU A 20 22.95 -51.51 11.15
N GLY A 21 22.19 -51.06 12.15
CA GLY A 21 22.61 -51.17 13.55
C GLY A 21 23.44 -50.03 14.10
N ILE A 22 23.67 -48.99 13.29
CA ILE A 22 24.36 -47.79 13.68
C ILE A 22 23.36 -46.65 13.82
N TRP A 23 23.35 -45.98 14.95
CA TRP A 23 22.60 -44.76 15.20
C TRP A 23 23.50 -43.56 14.95
N LEU A 24 23.06 -42.69 14.09
CA LEU A 24 23.71 -41.40 13.81
C LEU A 24 22.78 -40.27 14.26
N GLU A 25 23.23 -39.44 15.15
CA GLU A 25 22.57 -38.23 15.57
C GLU A 25 23.25 -37.02 14.93
N VAL A 26 22.51 -36.20 14.21
CA VAL A 26 23.03 -34.98 13.55
C VAL A 26 23.15 -33.88 14.58
N GLN A 27 24.38 -33.46 14.89
CA GLN A 27 24.67 -32.36 15.81
C GLN A 27 25.20 -31.13 15.05
N ALA A 28 25.22 -29.98 15.70
CA ALA A 28 25.67 -28.73 15.09
C ALA A 28 27.13 -28.77 14.62
N ASP A 29 27.97 -29.58 15.24
CA ASP A 29 29.41 -29.71 15.00
C ASP A 29 29.79 -31.03 14.32
N GLY A 30 28.84 -31.91 14.01
CA GLY A 30 29.10 -33.19 13.35
C GLY A 30 28.05 -34.24 13.54
N LEU A 31 28.43 -35.49 13.42
CA LEU A 31 27.59 -36.67 13.63
C LEU A 31 28.06 -37.39 14.90
N ASN A 32 27.12 -37.57 15.83
CA ASN A 32 27.35 -38.44 16.98
C ASN A 32 26.98 -39.88 16.59
N VAL A 33 27.93 -40.81 16.70
CA VAL A 33 27.76 -42.18 16.26
C VAL A 33 27.64 -43.09 17.46
N LEU A 34 26.50 -43.71 17.59
CA LEU A 34 26.22 -44.72 18.63
C LEU A 34 26.17 -46.11 17.96
N SER A 35 27.20 -46.92 18.19
CA SER A 35 27.27 -48.29 17.69
C SER A 35 27.82 -49.21 18.75
N GLN A 36 27.30 -50.46 18.74
CA GLN A 36 27.85 -51.53 19.61
C GLN A 36 29.17 -52.11 19.06
N ASN A 37 29.52 -51.84 17.82
CA ASN A 37 30.71 -52.34 17.15
C ASN A 37 31.63 -51.18 16.75
N THR A 38 32.96 -51.47 16.59
CA THR A 38 33.92 -50.53 16.05
C THR A 38 33.58 -50.21 14.59
N VAL A 39 33.25 -48.94 14.32
CA VAL A 39 32.91 -48.47 12.99
C VAL A 39 34.11 -47.80 12.36
N ALA A 40 34.58 -48.33 11.21
CA ALA A 40 35.55 -47.65 10.37
C ALA A 40 34.83 -46.66 9.46
N SER A 41 35.12 -45.36 9.59
CA SER A 41 34.46 -44.31 8.83
C SER A 41 35.47 -43.63 7.89
N SER A 42 35.06 -43.43 6.63
CA SER A 42 35.79 -42.57 5.67
C SER A 42 35.37 -41.10 5.75
N LEU A 43 34.52 -40.72 6.70
CA LEU A 43 34.11 -39.35 6.91
C LEU A 43 35.29 -38.51 7.40
N ILE A 44 35.67 -37.53 6.62
CA ILE A 44 36.70 -36.56 6.98
C ILE A 44 36.04 -35.50 7.85
N ARG A 45 36.59 -35.29 9.06
CA ARG A 45 36.15 -34.18 9.92
C ARG A 45 36.44 -32.87 9.20
N LEU A 46 35.43 -32.19 8.75
CA LEU A 46 35.58 -30.83 8.24
C LEU A 46 35.83 -29.90 9.43
N THR A 47 37.13 -29.71 9.75
CA THR A 47 37.57 -28.65 10.67
C THR A 47 37.59 -27.31 9.94
N GLN A 48 36.44 -26.88 9.38
CA GLN A 48 36.21 -25.46 9.24
C GLN A 48 35.61 -25.00 10.56
N GLU A 49 36.40 -24.26 11.33
CA GLU A 49 35.84 -23.36 12.33
C GLU A 49 34.91 -22.43 11.57
N MET A 50 33.65 -22.85 11.43
CA MET A 50 32.59 -21.86 11.19
C MET A 50 32.65 -20.91 12.39
N PRO A 51 32.73 -19.59 12.18
CA PRO A 51 32.58 -18.67 13.28
C PRO A 51 31.34 -19.13 14.01
N HIS A 52 31.43 -19.34 15.32
CA HIS A 52 30.28 -19.67 16.17
C HIS A 52 29.26 -18.55 16.04
N ALA A 53 28.47 -18.60 15.00
CA ALA A 53 27.19 -17.91 15.02
C ALA A 53 26.41 -18.58 16.15
N GLN A 54 26.24 -17.87 17.24
CA GLN A 54 25.41 -18.34 18.35
C GLN A 54 24.11 -18.78 17.74
N ALA A 55 23.58 -19.95 18.12
CA ALA A 55 22.36 -20.51 17.54
C ALA A 55 21.16 -19.53 17.60
N ASP A 56 21.23 -18.54 18.46
CA ASP A 56 20.28 -17.44 18.60
C ASP A 56 20.32 -16.44 17.44
N ASP A 57 21.41 -16.30 16.68
CA ASP A 57 21.53 -15.29 15.62
C ASP A 57 20.83 -15.67 14.30
N TYR A 58 20.57 -16.95 14.07
CA TYR A 58 19.98 -17.41 12.79
C TYR A 58 18.51 -17.09 12.64
N ASN A 59 17.79 -16.88 13.72
CA ASN A 59 16.35 -16.59 13.71
C ASN A 59 16.04 -15.11 13.97
N THR A 60 17.03 -14.31 14.35
CA THR A 60 16.83 -12.88 14.58
C THR A 60 16.66 -12.16 13.26
N TYR A 61 15.64 -11.33 13.18
CA TYR A 61 15.36 -10.50 12.01
C TYR A 61 15.34 -9.03 12.43
N HIS A 62 16.15 -8.25 11.73
CA HIS A 62 16.22 -6.80 11.92
C HIS A 62 15.55 -6.11 10.75
N ARG A 63 14.62 -5.21 11.04
CA ARG A 63 13.95 -4.41 10.03
C ARG A 63 14.95 -3.57 9.26
N SER A 64 14.91 -3.65 7.94
CA SER A 64 15.74 -2.83 7.04
C SER A 64 15.08 -1.48 6.77
N PRO A 65 15.85 -0.43 6.41
CA PRO A 65 15.28 0.81 5.94
C PRO A 65 14.36 0.56 4.74
N ARG A 66 13.15 1.13 4.78
CA ARG A 66 12.14 0.95 3.74
C ARG A 66 12.46 1.78 2.49
N ILE A 67 12.34 1.17 1.33
CA ILE A 67 12.37 1.87 0.04
C ILE A 67 10.94 2.24 -0.34
N ILE A 68 10.67 3.54 -0.49
CA ILE A 68 9.35 4.05 -0.86
C ILE A 68 9.39 4.59 -2.28
N HIS A 69 8.69 3.94 -3.18
CA HIS A 69 8.41 4.47 -4.51
C HIS A 69 7.17 5.34 -4.44
N ARG A 70 7.36 6.66 -4.59
CA ARG A 70 6.25 7.62 -4.51
C ARG A 70 5.43 7.59 -5.79
N GLU A 71 4.13 7.72 -5.64
CA GLU A 71 3.25 7.97 -6.76
C GLU A 71 3.45 9.38 -7.30
N PRO A 72 3.26 9.62 -8.60
CA PRO A 72 3.34 10.96 -9.17
C PRO A 72 2.20 11.82 -8.60
N THR A 73 2.54 13.03 -8.17
CA THR A 73 1.58 14.01 -7.62
C THR A 73 1.56 15.31 -8.41
N ASP A 74 2.42 15.43 -9.44
CA ASP A 74 2.54 16.66 -10.24
C ASP A 74 1.31 16.84 -11.12
N ASP A 75 0.71 18.05 -11.09
CA ASP A 75 -0.43 18.40 -11.94
C ASP A 75 0.00 18.47 -13.39
N ILE A 76 -0.67 17.72 -14.26
CA ILE A 76 -0.46 17.76 -15.71
C ILE A 76 -1.56 18.62 -16.32
N LYS A 77 -1.16 19.73 -16.96
CA LYS A 77 -2.09 20.66 -17.62
C LYS A 77 -2.10 20.44 -19.12
N ILE A 78 -3.30 20.34 -19.69
CA ILE A 78 -3.54 20.36 -21.13
C ILE A 78 -3.94 21.78 -21.49
N GLU A 79 -3.03 22.50 -22.17
CA GLU A 79 -3.29 23.88 -22.61
C GLU A 79 -4.27 23.91 -23.78
N ARG A 80 -5.03 24.98 -23.85
CA ARG A 80 -5.97 25.22 -24.95
C ARG A 80 -5.25 25.37 -26.27
N PRO A 81 -5.88 24.99 -27.41
CA PRO A 81 -5.32 25.27 -28.72
C PRO A 81 -5.22 26.79 -28.95
N PRO A 82 -4.19 27.26 -29.68
CA PRO A 82 -4.09 28.67 -30.06
C PRO A 82 -5.36 29.12 -30.81
N GLN A 83 -5.71 30.42 -30.70
CA GLN A 83 -6.91 30.93 -31.33
C GLN A 83 -6.98 30.62 -32.83
N PRO A 84 -8.17 30.32 -33.36
CA PRO A 84 -8.34 30.06 -34.79
C PRO A 84 -7.90 31.23 -35.63
N ILE A 85 -7.15 30.97 -36.69
CA ILE A 85 -6.67 31.99 -37.60
C ILE A 85 -7.87 32.57 -38.39
N GLN A 86 -8.10 33.87 -38.25
CA GLN A 86 -9.22 34.52 -38.94
C GLN A 86 -8.96 34.64 -40.42
N LYS A 87 -9.90 34.16 -41.25
CA LYS A 87 -9.85 34.30 -42.69
C LYS A 87 -10.26 35.72 -43.07
N ASN A 88 -9.36 36.49 -43.59
CA ASN A 88 -9.61 37.85 -44.03
C ASN A 88 -10.34 37.86 -45.41
N ASN A 89 -11.65 37.65 -45.42
CA ASN A 89 -12.44 37.59 -46.66
C ASN A 89 -12.65 38.96 -47.33
N THR A 90 -12.30 40.05 -46.66
CA THR A 90 -12.57 41.42 -47.14
C THR A 90 -11.52 41.94 -48.11
N VAL A 91 -10.39 41.28 -48.23
CA VAL A 91 -9.23 41.77 -49.01
C VAL A 91 -9.53 41.82 -50.54
N ILE A 92 -10.25 40.84 -51.07
CA ILE A 92 -10.59 40.79 -52.52
C ILE A 92 -11.42 42.01 -52.94
N TRP A 93 -12.50 42.23 -52.25
CA TRP A 93 -13.44 43.30 -52.59
C TRP A 93 -12.80 44.67 -52.40
N ARG A 94 -12.00 44.90 -51.40
CA ARG A 94 -11.26 46.12 -51.15
C ARG A 94 -10.19 46.40 -52.23
N SER A 95 -9.58 45.35 -52.74
CA SER A 95 -8.50 45.52 -53.75
C SER A 95 -9.02 45.57 -55.19
N ILE A 96 -10.18 44.98 -55.51
CA ILE A 96 -10.72 44.85 -56.86
C ILE A 96 -11.76 45.95 -57.18
N ILE A 97 -12.61 46.32 -56.24
CA ILE A 97 -13.69 47.31 -56.50
C ILE A 97 -13.14 48.67 -56.86
N PRO A 98 -12.18 49.28 -56.16
CA PRO A 98 -11.71 50.64 -56.54
C PRO A 98 -11.12 50.71 -57.93
N PRO A 99 -10.23 49.81 -58.41
CA PRO A 99 -9.72 49.85 -59.76
C PRO A 99 -10.80 49.56 -60.81
N LEU A 100 -11.79 48.70 -60.54
CA LEU A 100 -12.92 48.43 -61.41
C LEU A 100 -13.80 49.67 -61.58
N VAL A 101 -14.07 50.40 -60.50
CA VAL A 101 -14.81 51.66 -60.53
C VAL A 101 -14.02 52.72 -61.33
N MET A 102 -12.71 52.79 -61.19
CA MET A 102 -11.84 53.68 -61.95
C MET A 102 -11.86 53.35 -63.44
N ILE A 103 -11.84 52.09 -63.86
CA ILE A 103 -11.98 51.69 -65.26
C ILE A 103 -13.36 52.09 -65.77
N ALA A 104 -14.45 51.81 -65.04
CA ALA A 104 -15.80 52.17 -65.41
C ALA A 104 -15.92 53.71 -65.62
N LEU A 105 -15.42 54.47 -64.65
CA LEU A 105 -15.43 55.94 -64.72
C LEU A 105 -14.61 56.46 -65.92
N THR A 106 -13.45 55.84 -66.16
CA THR A 106 -12.60 56.20 -67.32
C THR A 106 -13.30 55.95 -68.65
N VAL A 107 -14.04 54.80 -68.74
CA VAL A 107 -14.84 54.52 -69.96
C VAL A 107 -15.97 55.53 -70.13
N VAL A 108 -16.68 55.91 -69.06
CA VAL A 108 -17.76 56.94 -69.11
C VAL A 108 -17.20 58.31 -69.56
N ILE A 109 -16.06 58.71 -68.99
CA ILE A 109 -15.39 59.98 -69.39
C ILE A 109 -14.97 59.92 -70.85
N PHE A 110 -14.48 58.80 -71.36
CA PHE A 110 -14.14 58.63 -72.78
C PHE A 110 -15.34 58.79 -73.71
N LEU A 111 -16.52 58.30 -73.35
CA LEU A 111 -17.73 58.44 -74.15
C LEU A 111 -18.23 59.86 -74.20
N VAL A 112 -17.93 60.71 -73.22
CA VAL A 112 -18.36 62.10 -73.13
C VAL A 112 -17.31 63.03 -73.74
N ARG A 113 -16.04 62.72 -73.60
CA ARG A 113 -14.92 63.54 -74.10
C ARG A 113 -13.71 62.68 -74.46
N PRO A 114 -13.32 62.55 -75.75
CA PRO A 114 -12.16 61.71 -76.10
C PRO A 114 -10.85 62.36 -75.61
N ILE A 115 -10.28 61.82 -74.58
CA ILE A 115 -9.03 62.26 -73.94
C ILE A 115 -7.90 61.32 -74.39
N GLY A 116 -7.36 61.48 -75.54
CA GLY A 116 -6.17 60.88 -76.10
C GLY A 116 -5.45 59.72 -75.32
N ILE A 117 -4.10 59.74 -75.36
CA ILE A 117 -3.22 58.69 -74.80
C ILE A 117 -3.34 58.47 -73.25
N TYR A 118 -3.86 59.45 -72.52
CA TYR A 118 -4.07 59.36 -71.05
C TYR A 118 -5.01 58.27 -70.64
N ILE A 119 -5.98 57.83 -71.44
CA ILE A 119 -6.91 56.75 -71.19
C ILE A 119 -6.16 55.39 -71.08
N LEU A 120 -5.23 55.21 -72.02
CA LEU A 120 -4.45 53.96 -72.07
C LEU A 120 -3.55 53.84 -70.82
N MET A 121 -3.04 54.95 -70.32
CA MET A 121 -2.26 55.03 -69.11
C MET A 121 -3.14 54.72 -67.84
N MET A 122 -4.36 55.28 -67.74
CA MET A 122 -5.27 55.08 -66.64
C MET A 122 -5.79 53.63 -66.61
N ILE A 123 -6.17 53.04 -67.73
CA ILE A 123 -6.60 51.62 -67.81
C ILE A 123 -5.40 50.73 -67.52
N GLY A 124 -4.21 51.04 -68.04
CA GLY A 124 -3.00 50.26 -67.73
C GLY A 124 -2.69 50.23 -66.23
N MET A 125 -2.76 51.39 -65.58
CA MET A 125 -2.51 51.50 -64.14
C MET A 125 -3.56 50.75 -63.29
N SER A 126 -4.84 50.82 -63.65
CA SER A 126 -5.93 50.12 -63.03
C SER A 126 -5.79 48.58 -63.23
N THR A 127 -5.37 48.12 -64.38
CA THR A 127 -5.13 46.72 -64.69
C THR A 127 -3.97 46.18 -63.86
N VAL A 128 -2.89 46.93 -63.76
CA VAL A 128 -1.76 46.55 -62.86
C VAL A 128 -2.21 46.40 -61.41
N THR A 129 -3.06 47.32 -60.92
CA THR A 129 -3.60 47.28 -59.57
C THR A 129 -4.50 46.06 -59.36
N ILE A 130 -5.33 45.67 -60.34
CA ILE A 130 -6.15 44.44 -60.27
C ILE A 130 -5.28 43.18 -60.21
N VAL A 131 -4.24 43.10 -61.11
CA VAL A 131 -3.30 41.96 -61.11
C VAL A 131 -2.57 41.88 -59.80
N PHE A 132 -2.14 42.99 -59.22
CA PHE A 132 -1.51 43.04 -57.92
C PHE A 132 -2.50 42.57 -56.80
N GLY A 133 -3.74 43.02 -56.82
CA GLY A 133 -4.79 42.59 -55.86
C GLY A 133 -5.05 41.10 -55.96
N ILE A 134 -5.11 40.54 -57.15
CA ILE A 134 -5.31 39.10 -57.36
C ILE A 134 -4.11 38.27 -56.84
N THR A 135 -2.88 38.70 -57.16
CA THR A 135 -1.66 38.00 -56.69
C THR A 135 -1.52 38.05 -55.18
N THR A 136 -1.82 39.22 -54.57
CA THR A 136 -1.85 39.36 -53.10
C THR A 136 -2.85 38.43 -52.48
N TYR A 137 -4.07 38.32 -53.02
CA TYR A 137 -5.09 37.39 -52.53
C TYR A 137 -4.63 35.94 -52.58
N PHE A 138 -4.06 35.47 -53.70
CA PHE A 138 -3.57 34.09 -53.76
C PHE A 138 -2.40 33.85 -52.81
N SER A 139 -1.53 34.83 -52.63
CA SER A 139 -0.42 34.77 -51.67
C SER A 139 -0.94 34.68 -50.23
N GLU A 140 -1.91 35.52 -49.82
CA GLU A 140 -2.52 35.52 -48.51
C GLU A 140 -3.32 34.21 -48.25
N LYS A 141 -4.06 33.72 -49.26
CA LYS A 141 -4.78 32.45 -49.16
C LYS A 141 -3.80 31.28 -48.95
N LYS A 142 -2.68 31.27 -49.69
CA LYS A 142 -1.63 30.23 -49.52
C LYS A 142 -0.99 30.32 -48.13
N LYS A 143 -0.71 31.53 -47.64
CA LYS A 143 -0.19 31.78 -46.31
C LYS A 143 -1.18 31.31 -45.23
N TYR A 144 -2.44 31.71 -45.35
CA TYR A 144 -3.52 31.28 -44.44
C TYR A 144 -3.61 29.76 -44.36
N ASN A 145 -3.66 29.03 -45.47
CA ASN A 145 -3.73 27.58 -45.49
C ASN A 145 -2.49 26.96 -44.83
N LYS A 146 -1.30 27.49 -45.10
CA LYS A 146 -0.05 27.02 -44.47
C LYS A 146 -0.03 27.29 -42.96
N ASP A 147 -0.55 28.43 -42.52
CA ASP A 147 -0.58 28.78 -41.09
C ASP A 147 -1.62 27.92 -40.33
N VAL A 148 -2.77 27.59 -40.96
CA VAL A 148 -3.76 26.66 -40.42
C VAL A 148 -3.18 25.25 -40.27
N GLU A 149 -2.55 24.72 -41.34
CA GLU A 149 -1.90 23.41 -41.35
C GLU A 149 -0.78 23.33 -40.28
N LYS A 150 0.01 24.41 -40.18
CA LYS A 150 1.05 24.50 -39.15
C LYS A 150 0.47 24.50 -37.74
N ARG A 151 -0.59 25.29 -37.48
CA ARG A 151 -1.29 25.33 -36.20
C ARG A 151 -1.79 23.93 -35.78
N GLU A 152 -2.45 23.22 -36.69
CA GLU A 152 -2.97 21.89 -36.48
C GLU A 152 -1.83 20.90 -36.16
N LYS A 153 -0.79 20.90 -36.98
CA LYS A 153 0.37 20.03 -36.80
C LYS A 153 1.10 20.28 -35.48
N ASP A 154 1.35 21.54 -35.15
CA ASP A 154 2.06 21.94 -33.93
C ASP A 154 1.24 21.55 -32.68
N TYR A 155 -0.09 21.74 -32.72
CA TYR A 155 -0.95 21.40 -31.59
C TYR A 155 -1.13 19.88 -31.44
N LYS A 156 -1.28 19.13 -32.53
CA LYS A 156 -1.31 17.64 -32.48
C LYS A 156 0.01 17.08 -31.95
N ALA A 157 1.15 17.66 -32.34
CA ALA A 157 2.44 17.26 -31.75
C ALA A 157 2.54 17.58 -30.25
N TYR A 158 1.95 18.70 -29.81
CA TYR A 158 1.83 19.03 -28.37
C TYR A 158 0.98 18.00 -27.64
N LEU A 159 -0.21 17.63 -28.16
CA LEU A 159 -1.07 16.61 -27.55
C LEU A 159 -0.39 15.23 -27.50
N ASP A 160 0.35 14.84 -28.54
CA ASP A 160 1.14 13.59 -28.53
C ASP A 160 2.21 13.60 -27.44
N ASN A 161 2.89 14.72 -27.24
CA ASN A 161 3.86 14.86 -26.15
C ASN A 161 3.18 14.81 -24.77
N LYS A 162 2.00 15.43 -24.62
CA LYS A 162 1.21 15.36 -23.39
C LYS A 162 0.68 13.94 -23.12
N SER A 163 0.24 13.23 -24.13
CA SER A 163 -0.13 11.81 -24.03
C SER A 163 1.03 10.96 -23.50
N LYS A 164 2.25 11.18 -24.00
CA LYS A 164 3.46 10.49 -23.50
C LYS A 164 3.77 10.84 -22.05
N GLU A 165 3.61 12.10 -21.66
CA GLU A 165 3.79 12.56 -20.28
C GLU A 165 2.79 11.89 -19.33
N ILE A 166 1.50 11.88 -19.68
CA ILE A 166 0.43 11.21 -18.93
C ILE A 166 0.70 9.71 -18.82
N ASN A 167 1.04 9.05 -19.92
CA ASN A 167 1.38 7.62 -19.93
C ASN A 167 2.59 7.29 -19.04
N LYS A 168 3.58 8.19 -18.97
CA LYS A 168 4.72 8.04 -18.07
C LYS A 168 4.28 8.12 -16.60
N ALA A 169 3.40 9.07 -16.26
CA ALA A 169 2.85 9.20 -14.92
C ALA A 169 2.00 7.97 -14.53
N ILE A 170 1.11 7.50 -15.40
CA ILE A 170 0.32 6.27 -15.19
C ILE A 170 1.21 5.05 -14.96
N LYS A 171 2.27 4.88 -15.77
CA LYS A 171 3.22 3.78 -15.56
C LYS A 171 3.98 3.90 -14.24
N ALA A 172 4.34 5.10 -13.82
CA ALA A 172 5.01 5.34 -12.55
C ALA A 172 4.08 5.03 -11.36
N GLN A 173 2.80 5.44 -11.41
CA GLN A 173 1.81 5.09 -10.40
C GLN A 173 1.58 3.59 -10.33
N ARG A 174 1.36 2.93 -11.47
CA ARG A 174 1.19 1.47 -11.52
C ARG A 174 2.41 0.71 -10.98
N PHE A 175 3.61 1.18 -11.29
CA PHE A 175 4.84 0.61 -10.75
C PHE A 175 4.91 0.77 -9.21
N SER A 176 4.60 1.96 -8.69
CA SER A 176 4.56 2.23 -7.25
C SER A 176 3.57 1.31 -6.54
N LEU A 177 2.33 1.24 -7.03
CA LEU A 177 1.28 0.38 -6.46
C LEU A 177 1.66 -1.11 -6.48
N ASN A 178 2.16 -1.63 -7.61
CA ASN A 178 2.58 -3.03 -7.70
C ASN A 178 3.79 -3.33 -6.79
N TYR A 179 4.71 -2.38 -6.64
CA TYR A 179 5.84 -2.56 -5.74
C TYR A 179 5.37 -2.63 -4.28
N HIS A 180 4.52 -1.71 -3.83
CA HIS A 180 4.06 -1.66 -2.44
C HIS A 180 3.02 -2.73 -2.09
N TYR A 181 2.27 -3.21 -3.09
CA TYR A 181 1.20 -4.20 -2.95
C TYR A 181 1.37 -5.36 -3.93
N PRO A 182 2.44 -6.16 -3.76
CA PRO A 182 2.74 -7.29 -4.65
C PRO A 182 1.66 -8.36 -4.59
N THR A 183 1.72 -9.27 -5.54
CA THR A 183 0.87 -10.48 -5.55
C THR A 183 1.26 -11.44 -4.42
N VAL A 184 0.34 -12.32 -4.04
CA VAL A 184 0.62 -13.34 -3.00
C VAL A 184 1.75 -14.29 -3.43
N ALA A 185 1.89 -14.53 -4.73
CA ALA A 185 3.01 -15.30 -5.27
C ALA A 185 4.36 -14.58 -5.03
N GLU A 186 4.43 -13.28 -5.31
CA GLU A 186 5.63 -12.46 -5.03
C GLU A 186 5.90 -12.35 -3.53
N ILE A 187 4.85 -12.30 -2.70
CA ILE A 187 4.98 -12.34 -1.23
C ILE A 187 5.63 -13.65 -0.77
N LYS A 188 5.28 -14.78 -1.37
CA LYS A 188 5.94 -16.06 -1.09
C LYS A 188 7.45 -15.94 -1.35
N ASP A 189 7.86 -15.37 -2.47
CA ASP A 189 9.28 -15.18 -2.81
C ASP A 189 9.99 -14.25 -1.82
N ILE A 190 9.31 -13.16 -1.39
CA ILE A 190 9.81 -12.24 -0.35
C ILE A 190 10.07 -12.98 0.97
N VAL A 191 9.15 -13.84 1.39
CA VAL A 191 9.27 -14.60 2.63
C VAL A 191 10.32 -15.72 2.51
N GLU A 192 10.38 -16.40 1.37
CA GLU A 192 11.33 -17.47 1.12
C GLU A 192 12.78 -16.98 1.13
N THR A 193 13.02 -15.83 0.49
CA THR A 193 14.34 -15.19 0.42
C THR A 193 14.70 -14.39 1.66
N LYS A 194 13.80 -14.25 2.63
CA LYS A 194 13.92 -13.33 3.79
C LYS A 194 14.29 -11.92 3.32
N ALA A 195 13.57 -11.43 2.30
CA ALA A 195 13.86 -10.13 1.72
C ALA A 195 13.74 -8.98 2.75
N PRO A 196 14.46 -7.86 2.55
CA PRO A 196 14.42 -6.70 3.45
C PRO A 196 13.05 -6.04 3.60
N ARG A 197 12.07 -6.48 2.81
CA ARG A 197 10.70 -5.97 2.81
C ARG A 197 9.80 -6.61 3.87
N ILE A 198 10.23 -7.71 4.52
CA ILE A 198 9.47 -8.29 5.63
C ILE A 198 9.39 -7.26 6.76
N TYR A 199 8.19 -7.04 7.31
CA TYR A 199 7.91 -6.08 8.38
C TYR A 199 8.29 -4.62 8.04
N GLU A 200 8.28 -4.25 6.73
CA GLU A 200 8.70 -2.91 6.28
C GLU A 200 7.73 -1.78 6.68
N LYS A 201 6.45 -2.10 6.90
CA LYS A 201 5.42 -1.12 7.29
C LYS A 201 5.34 -0.98 8.80
N THR A 202 5.34 0.26 9.28
CA THR A 202 5.21 0.61 10.70
C THR A 202 3.99 1.49 10.91
N SER A 203 3.53 1.62 12.15
CA SER A 203 2.40 2.48 12.53
C SER A 203 2.59 3.97 12.19
N HIS A 204 3.81 4.40 11.84
CA HIS A 204 4.11 5.77 11.39
C HIS A 204 3.98 5.96 9.87
N HIS A 205 3.85 4.90 9.10
CA HIS A 205 3.68 4.98 7.66
C HIS A 205 2.21 5.21 7.30
N HIS A 206 1.96 6.08 6.31
CA HIS A 206 0.60 6.40 5.83
C HIS A 206 -0.15 5.19 5.26
N ASP A 207 0.57 4.16 4.80
CA ASP A 207 0.02 2.92 4.26
C ASP A 207 0.05 1.75 5.26
N PHE A 208 0.11 2.07 6.55
CA PHE A 208 -0.05 1.10 7.61
C PHE A 208 -1.47 0.51 7.58
N LEU A 209 -1.61 -0.81 7.72
CA LEU A 209 -2.86 -1.56 7.58
C LEU A 209 -3.55 -1.48 6.20
N HIS A 210 -2.84 -0.97 5.18
CA HIS A 210 -3.32 -1.07 3.81
C HIS A 210 -2.96 -2.42 3.21
N TYR A 211 -3.93 -3.02 2.50
CA TYR A 211 -3.76 -4.28 1.79
C TYR A 211 -4.50 -4.26 0.45
N LYS A 212 -4.05 -5.11 -0.48
CA LYS A 212 -4.60 -5.23 -1.83
C LYS A 212 -5.81 -6.16 -1.83
N LEU A 213 -6.94 -5.70 -2.36
CA LEU A 213 -8.13 -6.52 -2.63
C LEU A 213 -8.00 -7.30 -3.93
N GLY A 214 -7.50 -6.66 -4.97
CA GLY A 214 -7.41 -7.23 -6.30
C GLY A 214 -6.89 -6.22 -7.30
N ILE A 215 -7.28 -6.38 -8.56
CA ILE A 215 -6.91 -5.49 -9.66
C ILE A 215 -8.16 -4.77 -10.16
N ALA A 216 -8.08 -3.46 -10.31
CA ALA A 216 -9.17 -2.59 -10.77
C ALA A 216 -8.66 -1.45 -11.64
N ASN A 217 -9.59 -0.64 -12.12
CA ASN A 217 -9.29 0.69 -12.61
C ASN A 217 -9.37 1.65 -11.42
N VAL A 218 -8.24 2.24 -11.05
CA VAL A 218 -8.13 3.10 -9.87
C VAL A 218 -7.94 4.56 -10.27
N GLU A 219 -8.32 5.46 -9.39
CA GLU A 219 -8.15 6.88 -9.61
C GLU A 219 -6.67 7.28 -9.75
N LYS A 220 -6.41 8.28 -10.55
CA LYS A 220 -5.06 8.84 -10.73
C LYS A 220 -4.59 9.53 -9.46
N SER A 221 -3.34 9.32 -9.10
CA SER A 221 -2.68 10.04 -7.99
C SER A 221 -2.29 11.47 -8.33
N PHE A 222 -2.29 11.81 -9.62
CA PHE A 222 -1.98 13.15 -10.16
C PHE A 222 -3.23 13.80 -10.76
N LYS A 223 -3.29 15.12 -10.70
CA LYS A 223 -4.40 15.88 -11.26
C LYS A 223 -4.16 16.15 -12.73
N LEU A 224 -5.14 15.78 -13.57
CA LEU A 224 -5.17 16.17 -14.97
C LEU A 224 -6.12 17.37 -15.09
N ASP A 225 -5.56 18.54 -15.44
CA ASP A 225 -6.31 19.80 -15.56
C ASP A 225 -6.55 20.12 -17.03
N TYR A 226 -7.83 20.20 -17.40
CA TYR A 226 -8.29 20.65 -18.71
C TYR A 226 -9.37 21.71 -18.52
N GLN A 227 -9.13 22.92 -19.06
CA GLN A 227 -10.10 24.00 -18.96
C GLN A 227 -11.07 23.96 -20.14
N GLU A 228 -12.27 23.47 -19.92
CA GLU A 228 -13.34 23.52 -20.91
C GLU A 228 -13.80 24.97 -21.12
N GLU A 229 -14.02 25.39 -22.39
CA GLU A 229 -14.66 26.68 -22.67
C GLU A 229 -16.18 26.51 -22.58
N GLU A 230 -16.81 27.18 -21.62
CA GLU A 230 -18.28 27.17 -21.45
C GLU A 230 -19.03 27.75 -22.67
N PHE A 231 -18.39 28.56 -23.50
CA PHE A 231 -19.03 29.23 -24.62
C PHE A 231 -18.09 29.38 -25.82
N ASN A 232 -18.14 28.42 -26.75
CA ASN A 232 -17.39 28.55 -28.01
C ASN A 232 -18.37 28.77 -29.17
N GLN A 233 -18.37 30.00 -29.75
CA GLN A 233 -19.21 30.34 -30.90
C GLN A 233 -18.78 29.64 -32.20
N ARG A 234 -17.58 29.05 -32.24
CA ARG A 234 -17.06 28.33 -33.40
C ARG A 234 -16.47 26.99 -32.94
N ARG A 235 -17.06 25.93 -33.43
CA ARG A 235 -16.54 24.57 -33.23
C ARG A 235 -15.15 24.47 -33.87
N ASP A 236 -14.15 24.17 -33.08
CA ASP A 236 -12.76 23.98 -33.52
C ASP A 236 -12.38 22.52 -33.17
N GLU A 237 -12.08 21.71 -34.18
CA GLU A 237 -11.74 20.27 -34.03
C GLU A 237 -10.59 20.04 -33.06
N LEU A 238 -9.66 20.99 -32.91
CA LEU A 238 -8.53 20.86 -31.97
C LEU A 238 -8.96 20.89 -30.49
N PHE A 239 -10.10 21.53 -30.19
CA PHE A 239 -10.69 21.41 -28.84
C PHE A 239 -11.29 20.04 -28.61
N ASP A 240 -11.92 19.46 -29.63
CA ASP A 240 -12.48 18.11 -29.56
C ASP A 240 -11.33 17.10 -29.35
N ASP A 241 -10.20 17.23 -30.07
CA ASP A 241 -8.99 16.40 -29.89
C ASP A 241 -8.42 16.49 -28.45
N ALA A 242 -8.38 17.69 -27.87
CA ALA A 242 -7.89 17.91 -26.51
C ALA A 242 -8.83 17.32 -25.43
N LYS A 243 -10.15 17.44 -25.67
CA LYS A 243 -11.17 16.87 -24.78
C LYS A 243 -11.15 15.35 -24.85
N GLU A 244 -11.01 14.77 -26.04
CA GLU A 244 -10.87 13.32 -26.22
C GLU A 244 -9.66 12.78 -25.45
N LEU A 245 -8.52 13.48 -25.54
CA LEU A 245 -7.33 13.13 -24.78
C LEU A 245 -7.58 13.17 -23.26
N TYR A 246 -8.28 14.17 -22.76
CA TYR A 246 -8.62 14.29 -21.33
C TYR A 246 -9.56 13.17 -20.87
N GLU A 247 -10.62 12.89 -21.63
CA GLU A 247 -11.61 11.86 -21.35
C GLU A 247 -11.04 10.44 -21.47
N PHE A 248 -10.04 10.24 -22.34
CA PHE A 248 -9.39 8.93 -22.51
C PHE A 248 -8.60 8.51 -21.28
N TYR A 249 -8.00 9.45 -20.56
CA TYR A 249 -7.21 9.16 -19.36
C TYR A 249 -7.99 9.50 -18.09
N THR A 250 -9.10 8.84 -17.82
CA THR A 250 -9.87 9.00 -16.57
C THR A 250 -9.23 8.29 -15.40
N ASP A 251 -8.80 7.04 -15.61
CA ASP A 251 -8.33 6.14 -14.57
C ASP A 251 -7.01 5.45 -14.95
N VAL A 252 -6.38 4.84 -13.95
CA VAL A 252 -5.24 3.94 -14.14
C VAL A 252 -5.77 2.52 -14.23
N GLU A 253 -5.77 1.97 -15.45
CA GLU A 253 -6.25 0.63 -15.70
C GLU A 253 -5.34 -0.45 -15.10
N GLN A 254 -5.93 -1.58 -14.69
CA GLN A 254 -5.22 -2.77 -14.21
C GLN A 254 -4.18 -2.47 -13.12
N ALA A 255 -4.55 -1.67 -12.15
CA ALA A 255 -3.73 -1.36 -10.99
C ALA A 255 -4.26 -2.05 -9.72
N PRO A 256 -3.42 -2.28 -8.70
CA PRO A 256 -3.86 -2.78 -7.41
C PRO A 256 -4.92 -1.88 -6.78
N LEU A 257 -6.07 -2.46 -6.42
CA LEU A 257 -7.08 -1.80 -5.59
C LEU A 257 -6.73 -2.05 -4.13
N ILE A 258 -6.53 -0.97 -3.41
CA ILE A 258 -6.08 -0.98 -2.02
C ILE A 258 -7.26 -0.69 -1.10
N ASN A 259 -7.34 -1.44 -0.02
CA ASN A 259 -8.25 -1.16 1.09
C ASN A 259 -7.48 -0.75 2.34
N ASP A 260 -8.05 0.14 3.12
CA ASP A 260 -7.49 0.68 4.36
C ASP A 260 -8.32 0.22 5.56
N LEU A 261 -7.67 -0.41 6.54
CA LEU A 261 -8.31 -0.85 7.78
C LEU A 261 -8.31 0.22 8.88
N ASN A 262 -7.72 1.39 8.63
CA ASN A 262 -7.69 2.48 9.61
C ASN A 262 -8.98 3.32 9.63
N HIS A 263 -9.79 3.25 8.56
CA HIS A 263 -10.96 4.09 8.37
C HIS A 263 -12.26 3.32 8.60
N GLY A 264 -12.58 3.08 9.87
CA GLY A 264 -13.87 2.50 10.27
C GLY A 264 -14.01 1.00 10.02
N PRO A 265 -15.16 0.44 10.40
CA PRO A 265 -15.48 -0.97 10.22
C PRO A 265 -15.71 -1.35 8.76
N ILE A 266 -15.27 -2.55 8.39
CA ILE A 266 -15.38 -3.09 7.05
C ILE A 266 -16.26 -4.34 7.07
N ALA A 267 -17.02 -4.57 6.01
CA ALA A 267 -17.77 -5.80 5.85
C ALA A 267 -17.41 -6.53 4.56
N TYR A 268 -17.31 -7.84 4.65
CA TYR A 268 -17.28 -8.75 3.50
C TYR A 268 -18.63 -9.43 3.33
N ILE A 269 -19.12 -9.46 2.10
CA ILE A 269 -20.38 -10.08 1.71
C ILE A 269 -20.14 -11.04 0.56
N GLY A 270 -20.92 -12.12 0.51
CA GLY A 270 -20.89 -13.11 -0.55
C GLY A 270 -20.81 -14.56 -0.06
N ALA A 271 -20.43 -15.46 -0.95
CA ALA A 271 -20.30 -16.86 -0.58
C ALA A 271 -19.14 -17.07 0.42
N ARG A 272 -19.42 -17.72 1.55
CA ARG A 272 -18.49 -17.90 2.69
C ARG A 272 -17.08 -18.36 2.28
N HIS A 273 -17.00 -19.38 1.42
CA HIS A 273 -15.71 -19.93 1.00
C HIS A 273 -14.86 -18.92 0.21
N LEU A 274 -15.50 -18.01 -0.56
CA LEU A 274 -14.80 -16.95 -1.30
C LEU A 274 -14.31 -15.87 -0.34
N ILE A 275 -15.14 -15.51 0.65
CA ILE A 275 -14.74 -14.51 1.66
C ILE A 275 -13.57 -15.04 2.48
N LEU A 276 -13.57 -16.32 2.88
CA LEU A 276 -12.45 -16.92 3.59
C LEU A 276 -11.17 -16.88 2.76
N GLU A 277 -11.24 -17.12 1.43
CA GLU A 277 -10.09 -16.95 0.53
C GLU A 277 -9.57 -15.49 0.52
N GLU A 278 -10.45 -14.49 0.58
CA GLU A 278 -10.06 -13.07 0.67
C GLU A 278 -9.39 -12.74 2.01
N LEU A 279 -9.96 -13.23 3.11
CA LEU A 279 -9.39 -13.06 4.46
C LEU A 279 -7.99 -13.73 4.56
N GLU A 280 -7.79 -14.88 3.94
CA GLU A 280 -6.49 -15.54 3.87
C GLU A 280 -5.45 -14.69 3.12
N LYS A 281 -5.85 -14.06 2.00
CA LYS A 281 -4.99 -13.11 1.26
C LYS A 281 -4.61 -11.90 2.10
N MET A 282 -5.58 -11.33 2.78
CA MET A 282 -5.38 -10.21 3.71
C MET A 282 -4.38 -10.61 4.83
N LEU A 283 -4.57 -11.78 5.46
CA LEU A 283 -3.68 -12.27 6.51
C LEU A 283 -2.24 -12.42 6.03
N ILE A 284 -2.03 -12.99 4.83
CA ILE A 284 -0.69 -13.17 4.25
C ILE A 284 -0.03 -11.82 4.00
N GLN A 285 -0.74 -10.87 3.41
CA GLN A 285 -0.22 -9.54 3.11
C GLN A 285 0.13 -8.78 4.39
N LEU A 286 -0.81 -8.67 5.31
CA LEU A 286 -0.63 -7.91 6.55
C LEU A 286 0.46 -8.54 7.43
N SER A 287 0.50 -9.87 7.58
CA SER A 287 1.50 -10.53 8.41
C SER A 287 2.91 -10.50 7.80
N THR A 288 3.05 -10.32 6.49
CA THR A 288 4.36 -10.21 5.85
C THR A 288 4.93 -8.80 5.99
N PHE A 289 4.11 -7.77 5.79
CA PHE A 289 4.58 -6.39 5.76
C PHE A 289 4.51 -5.66 7.10
N HIS A 290 3.72 -6.13 8.06
CA HIS A 290 3.62 -5.57 9.41
C HIS A 290 4.27 -6.51 10.43
N SER A 291 4.94 -5.93 11.40
CA SER A 291 5.49 -6.73 12.51
C SER A 291 4.37 -7.19 13.44
N TYR A 292 4.57 -8.37 14.01
CA TYR A 292 3.71 -8.86 15.06
C TYR A 292 3.84 -8.06 16.39
N HIS A 293 4.78 -7.09 16.47
CA HIS A 293 4.83 -6.09 17.53
C HIS A 293 3.85 -4.94 17.27
N ASP A 294 3.54 -4.68 15.99
CA ASP A 294 2.69 -3.58 15.56
C ASP A 294 1.24 -4.03 15.29
N LEU A 295 1.02 -5.34 15.02
CA LEU A 295 -0.26 -5.88 14.57
C LEU A 295 -0.57 -7.24 15.17
N GLU A 296 -1.79 -7.42 15.67
CA GLU A 296 -2.35 -8.69 16.15
C GLU A 296 -3.71 -8.99 15.47
N PHE A 297 -4.06 -10.28 15.36
CA PHE A 297 -5.33 -10.72 14.80
C PHE A 297 -6.17 -11.47 15.83
N LEU A 298 -7.47 -11.17 15.82
CA LEU A 298 -8.48 -11.91 16.57
C LEU A 298 -9.60 -12.36 15.62
N PHE A 299 -9.89 -13.64 15.61
CA PHE A 299 -10.98 -14.23 14.83
C PHE A 299 -12.07 -14.78 15.73
N VAL A 300 -13.31 -14.34 15.52
CA VAL A 300 -14.51 -14.98 16.04
C VAL A 300 -15.15 -15.69 14.87
N THR A 301 -15.07 -17.02 14.83
CA THR A 301 -15.35 -17.83 13.65
C THR A 301 -16.20 -19.04 13.99
N ARG A 302 -16.91 -19.59 13.02
CA ARG A 302 -17.64 -20.84 13.13
C ARG A 302 -16.67 -22.01 13.35
N GLU A 303 -17.11 -23.03 14.06
CA GLU A 303 -16.27 -24.19 14.35
C GLU A 303 -15.82 -24.95 13.09
N ASP A 304 -16.66 -24.99 12.05
CA ASP A 304 -16.36 -25.60 10.74
C ASP A 304 -15.32 -24.81 9.93
N GLU A 305 -15.22 -23.50 10.13
CA GLU A 305 -14.24 -22.61 9.45
C GLU A 305 -12.84 -22.70 10.06
N VAL A 306 -12.71 -23.17 11.29
CA VAL A 306 -11.41 -23.28 11.99
C VAL A 306 -10.41 -24.13 11.21
N GLU A 307 -10.86 -25.22 10.58
CA GLU A 307 -9.97 -26.08 9.80
C GLU A 307 -9.40 -25.33 8.56
N THR A 308 -10.18 -24.48 7.92
CA THR A 308 -9.71 -23.64 6.79
C THR A 308 -8.66 -22.64 7.24
N LEU A 309 -8.87 -22.02 8.41
CA LEU A 309 -7.96 -21.02 8.96
C LEU A 309 -6.82 -21.60 9.82
N LYS A 310 -6.74 -22.93 9.94
CA LYS A 310 -5.80 -23.63 10.82
C LYS A 310 -4.32 -23.32 10.57
N TRP A 311 -3.96 -23.04 9.32
CA TRP A 311 -2.61 -22.65 8.93
C TRP A 311 -2.17 -21.33 9.59
N ALA A 312 -3.12 -20.38 9.77
CA ALA A 312 -2.84 -19.07 10.37
C ALA A 312 -2.34 -19.15 11.82
N ARG A 313 -2.57 -20.27 12.52
CA ARG A 313 -2.02 -20.50 13.87
C ARG A 313 -0.50 -20.38 13.95
N TRP A 314 0.20 -20.56 12.81
CA TRP A 314 1.63 -20.41 12.75
C TRP A 314 2.08 -18.94 12.65
N LEU A 315 1.18 -18.03 12.26
CA LEU A 315 1.50 -16.61 12.23
C LEU A 315 1.74 -16.07 13.65
N PRO A 316 2.87 -15.41 13.91
CA PRO A 316 3.15 -14.79 15.21
C PRO A 316 2.08 -13.78 15.62
N HIS A 317 1.46 -13.10 14.66
CA HIS A 317 0.38 -12.13 14.82
C HIS A 317 -0.90 -12.70 15.42
N MET A 318 -1.10 -14.02 15.34
CA MET A 318 -2.25 -14.69 15.96
C MET A 318 -2.09 -14.89 17.47
N THR A 319 -0.95 -14.53 18.05
CA THR A 319 -0.72 -14.62 19.50
C THR A 319 -1.00 -13.27 20.12
N LEU A 320 -2.06 -13.17 20.90
CA LEU A 320 -2.40 -12.00 21.70
C LEU A 320 -1.41 -11.93 22.88
N ARG A 321 -0.44 -11.04 22.78
CA ARG A 321 0.73 -11.02 23.68
C ARG A 321 0.39 -10.68 25.12
N GLY A 322 -0.53 -9.74 25.30
CA GLY A 322 -0.98 -9.38 26.64
C GLY A 322 -1.58 -10.54 27.44
N GLN A 323 -1.96 -11.62 26.74
CA GLN A 323 -2.65 -12.77 27.34
C GLN A 323 -1.95 -14.10 27.08
N ASN A 324 -0.96 -14.10 26.17
CA ASN A 324 -0.22 -15.30 25.74
C ASN A 324 -1.13 -16.45 25.24
N ILE A 325 -2.21 -16.08 24.53
CA ILE A 325 -3.21 -17.01 23.95
C ILE A 325 -3.34 -16.75 22.45
N ARG A 326 -3.86 -17.76 21.73
CA ARG A 326 -4.15 -17.63 20.29
C ARG A 326 -5.46 -16.87 20.07
N GLY A 327 -5.48 -15.95 19.12
CA GLY A 327 -6.63 -15.11 18.77
C GLY A 327 -7.71 -15.84 17.97
N PHE A 328 -8.15 -17.03 18.42
CA PHE A 328 -9.26 -17.79 17.81
C PHE A 328 -10.36 -18.05 18.82
N VAL A 329 -11.56 -17.56 18.50
CA VAL A 329 -12.80 -17.79 19.25
C VAL A 329 -13.76 -18.57 18.35
N TYR A 330 -14.10 -19.80 18.70
CA TYR A 330 -14.97 -20.68 17.89
C TYR A 330 -15.99 -21.47 18.71
N ASN A 331 -15.99 -21.30 20.03
CA ASN A 331 -16.99 -21.88 20.93
C ASN A 331 -17.15 -21.03 22.18
N GLN A 332 -18.14 -21.33 23.01
CA GLN A 332 -18.45 -20.57 24.23
C GLN A 332 -17.27 -20.49 25.20
N ARG A 333 -16.50 -21.57 25.35
CA ARG A 333 -15.37 -21.61 26.29
C ARG A 333 -14.24 -20.66 25.85
N THR A 334 -13.86 -20.68 24.58
CA THR A 334 -12.84 -19.76 24.03
C THR A 334 -13.36 -18.33 24.02
N ARG A 335 -14.66 -18.14 23.76
CA ARG A 335 -15.34 -16.86 23.81
C ARG A 335 -15.17 -16.18 25.17
N ASP A 336 -15.64 -16.85 26.24
CA ASP A 336 -15.66 -16.25 27.57
C ASP A 336 -14.24 -15.94 28.08
N GLN A 337 -13.27 -16.78 27.72
CA GLN A 337 -11.87 -16.58 28.09
C GLN A 337 -11.23 -15.40 27.36
N ILE A 338 -11.39 -15.32 26.02
CA ILE A 338 -10.69 -14.35 25.18
C ILE A 338 -11.42 -13.01 25.16
N LEU A 339 -12.74 -13.01 24.86
CA LEU A 339 -13.48 -11.77 24.68
C LEU A 339 -13.62 -10.95 25.97
N THR A 340 -13.62 -11.58 27.15
CA THR A 340 -13.60 -10.83 28.42
C THR A 340 -12.29 -10.04 28.59
N SER A 341 -11.17 -10.64 28.19
CA SER A 341 -9.87 -9.97 28.26
C SER A 341 -9.76 -8.85 27.20
N ILE A 342 -10.30 -9.08 25.99
CA ILE A 342 -10.37 -8.07 24.94
C ILE A 342 -11.27 -6.90 25.36
N TYR A 343 -12.41 -7.19 26.00
CA TYR A 343 -13.28 -6.14 26.55
C TYR A 343 -12.52 -5.24 27.54
N SER A 344 -11.75 -5.83 28.45
CA SER A 344 -10.93 -5.08 29.40
C SER A 344 -9.87 -4.22 28.69
N MET A 345 -9.17 -4.79 27.68
CA MET A 345 -8.20 -4.07 26.87
C MET A 345 -8.82 -2.88 26.12
N ILE A 346 -10.00 -3.06 25.51
CA ILE A 346 -10.73 -1.98 24.83
C ILE A 346 -11.03 -0.84 25.80
N LYS A 347 -11.55 -1.18 26.98
CA LYS A 347 -11.88 -0.23 28.03
C LYS A 347 -10.65 0.58 28.48
N GLU A 348 -9.52 -0.09 28.68
CA GLU A 348 -8.25 0.56 29.03
C GLU A 348 -7.77 1.50 27.92
N ARG A 349 -7.85 1.10 26.64
CA ARG A 349 -7.49 1.93 25.49
C ARG A 349 -8.37 3.18 25.38
N ILE A 350 -9.69 3.01 25.53
CA ILE A 350 -10.63 4.12 25.54
C ILE A 350 -10.31 5.12 26.66
N GLN A 351 -10.00 4.61 27.84
CA GLN A 351 -9.62 5.45 28.97
C GLN A 351 -8.30 6.18 28.71
N ALA A 352 -7.29 5.49 28.21
CA ALA A 352 -5.98 6.08 27.87
C ALA A 352 -6.10 7.19 26.82
N VAL A 353 -6.91 6.99 25.76
CA VAL A 353 -7.17 8.02 24.74
C VAL A 353 -7.89 9.21 25.35
N ARG A 354 -8.92 9.01 26.18
CA ARG A 354 -9.66 10.10 26.85
C ARG A 354 -8.79 10.91 27.81
N GLU A 355 -7.89 10.27 28.53
CA GLU A 355 -6.96 10.96 29.45
C GLU A 355 -5.94 11.81 28.70
N ARG A 356 -5.40 11.30 27.60
CA ARG A 356 -4.37 11.98 26.78
C ARG A 356 -4.94 12.98 25.76
N SER A 357 -6.19 12.87 25.33
CA SER A 357 -6.85 13.92 24.52
C SER A 357 -6.87 15.27 25.21
N ARG A 358 -6.64 15.30 26.52
CA ARG A 358 -6.46 16.55 27.31
C ARG A 358 -5.07 17.16 27.15
N SER A 359 -4.05 16.42 26.66
CA SER A 359 -2.66 16.86 26.50
C SER A 359 -2.23 17.17 25.07
N ASN A 360 -3.13 17.05 24.08
CA ASN A 360 -2.86 17.31 22.65
C ASN A 360 -1.75 16.42 22.02
N GLU A 361 -1.45 15.28 22.60
CA GLU A 361 -0.48 14.30 22.06
C GLU A 361 -1.19 13.24 21.22
N GLN A 362 -0.72 13.01 19.99
CA GLN A 362 -1.17 11.88 19.18
C GLN A 362 -0.66 10.57 19.78
N ILE A 363 -1.58 9.64 20.06
CA ILE A 363 -1.24 8.33 20.61
C ILE A 363 -1.32 7.32 19.46
N ILE A 364 -0.24 6.62 19.22
CA ILE A 364 -0.25 5.42 18.41
C ILE A 364 -0.38 4.24 19.37
N LEU A 365 -1.55 3.60 19.34
CA LEU A 365 -1.79 2.40 20.16
C LEU A 365 -1.28 1.17 19.42
N THR A 366 -0.21 0.58 19.91
CA THR A 366 0.37 -0.67 19.40
C THR A 366 0.34 -1.76 20.47
N PRO A 367 0.14 -3.04 20.08
CA PRO A 367 -0.22 -3.49 18.74
C PRO A 367 -1.63 -3.08 18.34
N GLN A 368 -1.82 -2.78 17.04
CA GLN A 368 -3.16 -2.64 16.45
C GLN A 368 -3.83 -4.01 16.42
N LEU A 369 -5.13 -4.07 16.66
CA LEU A 369 -5.90 -5.31 16.64
C LEU A 369 -6.85 -5.34 15.44
N VAL A 370 -6.65 -6.28 14.53
CA VAL A 370 -7.63 -6.58 13.48
C VAL A 370 -8.56 -7.66 14.00
N PHE A 371 -9.79 -7.28 14.26
CA PHE A 371 -10.81 -8.11 14.85
C PHE A 371 -11.81 -8.56 13.78
N VAL A 372 -11.71 -9.81 13.35
CA VAL A 372 -12.53 -10.42 12.30
C VAL A 372 -13.67 -11.21 12.94
N ILE A 373 -14.89 -10.90 12.58
CA ILE A 373 -16.10 -11.50 13.11
C ILE A 373 -16.83 -12.20 11.97
N THR A 374 -16.71 -13.53 11.92
CA THR A 374 -17.42 -14.35 10.94
C THR A 374 -18.65 -15.04 11.54
N ASP A 375 -18.80 -15.03 12.88
CA ASP A 375 -19.94 -15.56 13.59
C ASP A 375 -20.44 -14.62 14.69
N MET A 376 -21.44 -13.83 14.37
CA MET A 376 -22.08 -12.91 15.33
C MET A 376 -22.80 -13.64 16.48
N SER A 377 -23.17 -14.91 16.32
CA SER A 377 -23.87 -15.66 17.37
C SER A 377 -23.03 -15.82 18.64
N LEU A 378 -21.69 -15.83 18.50
CA LEU A 378 -20.76 -15.87 19.62
C LEU A 378 -20.60 -14.53 20.34
N ILE A 379 -21.06 -13.43 19.76
CA ILE A 379 -20.90 -12.07 20.30
C ILE A 379 -22.18 -11.54 20.92
N ILE A 380 -23.36 -11.88 20.37
CA ILE A 380 -24.65 -11.31 20.74
C ILE A 380 -24.92 -11.35 22.25
N ASP A 381 -24.58 -12.45 22.92
CA ASP A 381 -24.80 -12.65 24.36
C ASP A 381 -23.58 -12.24 25.22
N HIS A 382 -22.58 -11.57 24.63
CA HIS A 382 -21.39 -11.15 25.35
C HIS A 382 -21.31 -9.64 25.52
N VAL A 383 -20.77 -9.17 26.64
CA VAL A 383 -20.64 -7.72 26.94
C VAL A 383 -19.84 -6.93 25.90
N ILE A 384 -18.99 -7.58 25.12
CA ILE A 384 -18.18 -6.96 24.06
C ILE A 384 -19.04 -6.36 22.94
N LEU A 385 -20.31 -6.82 22.81
CA LEU A 385 -21.26 -6.29 21.81
C LEU A 385 -21.43 -4.77 21.91
N GLU A 386 -21.31 -4.20 23.11
CA GLU A 386 -21.35 -2.77 23.34
C GLU A 386 -20.30 -2.02 22.50
N TYR A 387 -19.11 -2.59 22.37
CA TYR A 387 -18.01 -2.00 21.61
C TYR A 387 -18.03 -2.39 20.14
N VAL A 388 -18.42 -3.62 19.81
CA VAL A 388 -18.49 -4.10 18.43
C VAL A 388 -19.50 -3.28 17.58
N ASN A 389 -20.50 -2.69 18.22
CA ASN A 389 -21.48 -1.80 17.57
C ASN A 389 -21.00 -0.34 17.43
N GLN A 390 -19.72 -0.09 17.60
CA GLN A 390 -19.14 1.26 17.48
C GLN A 390 -17.89 1.20 16.60
N ASP A 391 -17.49 2.35 16.06
CA ASP A 391 -16.20 2.47 15.40
C ASP A 391 -15.09 2.52 16.47
N LEU A 392 -14.16 1.58 16.38
CA LEU A 392 -13.04 1.43 17.30
C LEU A 392 -11.70 1.82 16.69
N SER A 393 -11.67 2.39 15.49
CA SER A 393 -10.44 2.73 14.75
C SER A 393 -9.53 3.67 15.53
N GLU A 394 -10.10 4.68 16.22
CA GLU A 394 -9.36 5.62 17.07
C GLU A 394 -8.67 4.93 18.26
N TYR A 395 -9.14 3.74 18.64
CA TYR A 395 -8.58 2.95 19.75
C TYR A 395 -7.63 1.84 19.28
N GLY A 396 -7.22 1.90 18.00
CA GLY A 396 -6.30 0.94 17.42
C GLY A 396 -6.91 -0.46 17.21
N ILE A 397 -8.20 -0.51 16.86
CA ILE A 397 -8.93 -1.74 16.60
C ILE A 397 -9.73 -1.59 15.31
N SER A 398 -9.42 -2.43 14.33
CA SER A 398 -10.14 -2.49 13.06
C SER A 398 -11.12 -3.64 13.08
N LEU A 399 -12.42 -3.37 12.90
CA LEU A 399 -13.49 -4.36 12.88
C LEU A 399 -13.75 -4.83 11.45
N ILE A 400 -13.83 -6.14 11.27
CA ILE A 400 -14.20 -6.77 9.99
C ILE A 400 -15.36 -7.70 10.23
N PHE A 401 -16.50 -7.43 9.59
CA PHE A 401 -17.69 -8.25 9.63
C PHE A 401 -17.77 -9.14 8.40
N VAL A 402 -18.28 -10.35 8.57
CA VAL A 402 -18.51 -11.29 7.47
C VAL A 402 -19.94 -11.77 7.53
N GLU A 403 -20.74 -11.38 6.54
CA GLU A 403 -22.14 -11.71 6.45
C GLU A 403 -22.51 -12.21 5.05
N ASP A 404 -23.63 -12.92 4.95
CA ASP A 404 -24.11 -13.46 3.68
C ASP A 404 -24.86 -12.40 2.86
N VAL A 405 -25.48 -11.40 3.53
CA VAL A 405 -26.31 -10.35 2.93
C VAL A 405 -26.10 -8.99 3.60
N ILE A 406 -26.33 -7.92 2.83
CA ILE A 406 -26.12 -6.53 3.28
C ILE A 406 -27.02 -6.16 4.46
N GLU A 407 -28.24 -6.68 4.49
CA GLU A 407 -29.23 -6.35 5.51
C GLU A 407 -28.85 -6.84 6.92
N SER A 408 -27.93 -7.79 7.01
CA SER A 408 -27.43 -8.31 8.28
C SER A 408 -26.28 -7.49 8.88
N LEU A 409 -25.78 -6.50 8.13
CA LEU A 409 -24.64 -5.69 8.56
C LEU A 409 -25.04 -4.66 9.62
N PRO A 410 -24.11 -4.35 10.56
CA PRO A 410 -24.27 -3.21 11.45
C PRO A 410 -24.36 -1.88 10.70
N GLU A 411 -25.18 -0.94 11.20
CA GLU A 411 -25.44 0.35 10.54
C GLU A 411 -24.18 1.23 10.37
N HIS A 412 -23.20 1.06 11.23
CA HIS A 412 -21.96 1.85 11.25
C HIS A 412 -20.86 1.32 10.31
N VAL A 413 -21.17 0.36 9.43
CA VAL A 413 -20.26 -0.12 8.40
C VAL A 413 -20.34 0.78 7.17
N ASP A 414 -19.23 1.44 6.87
CA ASP A 414 -19.12 2.37 5.73
C ASP A 414 -18.49 1.74 4.49
N THR A 415 -17.65 0.72 4.67
CA THR A 415 -16.96 0.04 3.58
C THR A 415 -17.44 -1.40 3.45
N ILE A 416 -17.97 -1.76 2.29
CA ILE A 416 -18.48 -3.10 2.00
C ILE A 416 -17.72 -3.68 0.82
N ILE A 417 -17.22 -4.90 0.97
CA ILE A 417 -16.53 -5.67 -0.05
C ILE A 417 -17.42 -6.84 -0.43
N ASP A 418 -18.08 -6.74 -1.60
CA ASP A 418 -18.97 -7.77 -2.13
C ASP A 418 -18.21 -8.70 -3.07
N ILE A 419 -18.08 -9.97 -2.69
CA ILE A 419 -17.38 -10.99 -3.47
C ILE A 419 -18.39 -11.86 -4.21
N LYS A 420 -18.62 -11.53 -5.47
CA LYS A 420 -19.59 -12.23 -6.33
C LYS A 420 -19.05 -13.56 -6.85
N SER A 421 -17.77 -13.59 -7.18
CA SER A 421 -17.09 -14.78 -7.69
C SER A 421 -15.58 -14.69 -7.49
N ARG A 422 -14.83 -15.72 -7.85
CA ARG A 422 -13.35 -15.69 -7.86
C ARG A 422 -12.74 -14.68 -8.83
N THR A 423 -13.54 -14.14 -9.76
CA THR A 423 -13.08 -13.20 -10.79
C THR A 423 -13.77 -11.84 -10.72
N GLU A 424 -14.78 -11.70 -9.86
CA GLU A 424 -15.55 -10.47 -9.76
C GLU A 424 -15.85 -10.14 -8.30
N GLY A 425 -15.37 -8.97 -7.87
CA GLY A 425 -15.68 -8.33 -6.61
C GLY A 425 -16.06 -6.88 -6.82
N GLU A 426 -16.72 -6.29 -5.82
CA GLU A 426 -17.16 -4.91 -5.82
C GLU A 426 -16.86 -4.27 -4.47
N LEU A 427 -16.16 -3.13 -4.49
CA LEU A 427 -15.91 -2.31 -3.31
C LEU A 427 -16.94 -1.19 -3.28
N ILE A 428 -17.72 -1.10 -2.22
CA ILE A 428 -18.77 -0.12 -1.99
C ILE A 428 -18.41 0.72 -0.77
N THR A 429 -18.24 2.03 -0.96
CA THR A 429 -17.91 2.96 0.13
C THR A 429 -18.98 4.02 0.26
N LYS A 430 -19.40 4.29 1.51
CA LYS A 430 -20.51 5.23 1.84
C LYS A 430 -20.01 6.54 2.46
N GLU A 431 -18.84 7.06 2.11
CA GLU A 431 -18.30 8.27 2.79
C GLU A 431 -19.13 9.54 2.54
N LYS A 432 -19.18 10.05 1.30
CA LYS A 432 -19.93 11.26 0.91
C LYS A 432 -20.91 10.99 -0.23
N GLU A 433 -20.47 10.18 -1.17
CA GLU A 433 -21.24 9.64 -2.28
C GLU A 433 -21.02 8.14 -2.31
N LEU A 434 -22.02 7.39 -2.79
CA LEU A 434 -21.91 5.94 -2.95
C LEU A 434 -20.93 5.66 -4.09
N VAL A 435 -19.71 5.27 -3.76
CA VAL A 435 -18.69 4.87 -4.74
C VAL A 435 -18.71 3.37 -4.87
N GLN A 436 -18.84 2.87 -6.10
CA GLN A 436 -18.80 1.45 -6.43
C GLN A 436 -17.66 1.19 -7.40
N LEU A 437 -16.69 0.42 -6.98
CA LEU A 437 -15.54 0.03 -7.79
C LEU A 437 -15.50 -1.47 -7.99
N LYS A 438 -15.58 -1.91 -9.25
CA LYS A 438 -15.43 -3.32 -9.60
C LYS A 438 -13.96 -3.70 -9.64
N PHE A 439 -13.64 -4.88 -9.10
CA PHE A 439 -12.30 -5.41 -9.13
C PHE A 439 -12.27 -6.91 -9.42
N THR A 440 -11.12 -7.39 -9.85
CA THR A 440 -10.85 -8.81 -10.02
C THR A 440 -10.02 -9.28 -8.85
N PRO A 441 -10.56 -10.17 -7.98
CA PRO A 441 -9.82 -10.79 -6.89
C PRO A 441 -8.61 -11.58 -7.39
N GLU A 442 -7.56 -11.68 -6.57
CA GLU A 442 -6.37 -12.46 -6.88
C GLU A 442 -6.61 -13.95 -6.60
N ASN A 443 -6.16 -14.83 -7.52
CA ASN A 443 -6.22 -16.28 -7.31
C ASN A 443 -5.00 -16.78 -6.53
N ILE A 444 -5.23 -17.56 -5.46
CA ILE A 444 -4.20 -18.12 -4.59
C ILE A 444 -4.15 -19.66 -4.55
N ASP A 445 -4.83 -20.33 -5.47
CA ASP A 445 -4.93 -21.81 -5.48
C ASP A 445 -3.57 -22.52 -5.46
N ASN A 446 -2.53 -21.91 -6.02
CA ASN A 446 -1.19 -22.47 -6.12
C ASN A 446 -0.22 -22.00 -5.01
N VAL A 447 -0.71 -21.30 -3.98
CA VAL A 447 0.13 -20.76 -2.91
C VAL A 447 0.02 -21.61 -1.65
N ASP A 448 1.15 -22.13 -1.19
CA ASP A 448 1.23 -22.83 0.10
C ASP A 448 1.25 -21.80 1.24
N LYS A 449 0.06 -21.54 1.80
CA LYS A 449 -0.16 -20.57 2.88
C LYS A 449 0.53 -21.01 4.18
N GLU A 450 0.51 -22.31 4.47
CA GLU A 450 1.14 -22.85 5.67
C GLU A 450 2.66 -22.71 5.62
N TYR A 451 3.25 -22.90 4.44
CA TYR A 451 4.67 -22.67 4.23
C TYR A 451 5.07 -21.22 4.55
N ILE A 452 4.31 -20.24 4.03
CA ILE A 452 4.55 -18.81 4.33
C ILE A 452 4.47 -18.55 5.83
N ALA A 453 3.39 -19.01 6.47
CA ALA A 453 3.17 -18.79 7.89
C ALA A 453 4.27 -19.42 8.77
N ARG A 454 4.71 -20.64 8.46
CA ARG A 454 5.80 -21.32 9.19
C ARG A 454 7.15 -20.62 8.99
N ARG A 455 7.39 -20.02 7.81
CA ARG A 455 8.60 -19.23 7.59
C ARG A 455 8.61 -17.96 8.43
N LEU A 456 7.46 -17.26 8.52
CA LEU A 456 7.31 -16.08 9.37
C LEU A 456 7.37 -16.42 10.86
N ALA A 457 6.84 -17.58 11.27
CA ALA A 457 6.89 -18.06 12.66
C ALA A 457 8.32 -18.19 13.22
N ASN A 458 9.28 -18.49 12.35
CA ASN A 458 10.67 -18.66 12.75
C ASN A 458 11.45 -17.35 12.87
N LEU A 459 10.86 -16.20 12.49
CA LEU A 459 11.52 -14.91 12.55
C LEU A 459 11.29 -14.26 13.91
N ILE A 460 12.37 -14.06 14.65
CA ILE A 460 12.35 -13.27 15.89
C ILE A 460 12.68 -11.85 15.52
N HIS A 461 11.65 -11.01 15.38
CA HIS A 461 11.85 -9.60 15.06
C HIS A 461 12.41 -8.85 16.28
N VAL A 462 13.63 -8.35 16.13
CA VAL A 462 14.29 -7.55 17.17
C VAL A 462 14.08 -6.07 16.85
N GLU A 463 13.29 -5.40 17.69
CA GLU A 463 13.18 -3.95 17.63
C GLU A 463 14.39 -3.32 18.33
N HIS A 464 15.18 -2.58 17.55
CA HIS A 464 16.29 -1.79 18.11
C HIS A 464 15.77 -0.51 18.79
N LEU A 465 15.00 -0.66 19.82
CA LEU A 465 14.75 0.43 20.74
C LEU A 465 15.91 0.49 21.75
N LYS A 466 17.01 1.13 21.34
CA LYS A 466 18.14 1.38 22.25
C LYS A 466 17.74 2.13 23.54
N ASN A 467 16.53 2.67 23.58
CA ASN A 467 16.01 3.47 24.68
C ASN A 467 14.62 3.03 25.17
N ALA A 468 14.11 1.87 24.76
CA ALA A 468 12.84 1.41 25.30
C ALA A 468 13.01 1.12 26.81
N ILE A 469 12.20 1.81 27.60
CA ILE A 469 12.00 1.43 29.00
C ILE A 469 11.28 0.06 28.94
N PRO A 470 11.82 -1.00 29.55
CA PRO A 470 11.11 -2.26 29.60
C PRO A 470 9.79 -2.08 30.36
N ASP A 471 8.70 -2.68 29.87
CA ASP A 471 7.37 -2.62 30.51
C ASP A 471 7.41 -3.11 31.96
N SER A 472 8.30 -4.04 32.24
CA SER A 472 8.59 -4.54 33.58
C SER A 472 10.05 -4.98 33.66
N ILE A 473 10.63 -4.84 34.83
CA ILE A 473 11.95 -5.38 35.16
C ILE A 473 11.84 -6.15 36.48
N THR A 474 12.36 -7.36 36.48
CA THR A 474 12.44 -8.13 37.72
C THR A 474 13.59 -7.63 38.60
N PHE A 475 13.50 -7.91 39.89
CA PHE A 475 14.56 -7.56 40.85
C PHE A 475 15.90 -8.16 40.47
N LEU A 476 15.93 -9.41 39.99
CA LEU A 476 17.16 -10.09 39.57
C LEU A 476 17.77 -9.46 38.29
N GLU A 477 16.93 -9.12 37.32
CA GLU A 477 17.39 -8.43 36.09
C GLU A 477 17.96 -7.04 36.40
N MET A 478 17.34 -6.30 37.33
CA MET A 478 17.84 -5.00 37.77
C MET A 478 19.27 -5.09 38.35
N TYR A 479 19.60 -6.20 38.99
CA TYR A 479 20.93 -6.47 39.51
C TYR A 479 21.83 -7.26 38.56
N ASN A 480 21.34 -7.53 37.34
CA ASN A 480 22.03 -8.31 36.29
C ASN A 480 22.49 -9.69 36.76
N VAL A 481 21.64 -10.40 37.49
CA VAL A 481 21.86 -11.75 37.99
C VAL A 481 20.69 -12.66 37.60
N LYS A 482 20.96 -13.95 37.40
CA LYS A 482 19.93 -14.93 37.00
C LYS A 482 19.30 -15.65 38.19
N GLU A 483 20.06 -15.80 39.27
CA GLU A 483 19.64 -16.56 40.49
C GLU A 483 19.93 -15.75 41.73
N VAL A 484 19.16 -16.00 42.79
CA VAL A 484 19.26 -15.28 44.08
C VAL A 484 20.64 -15.42 44.70
N ASP A 485 21.27 -16.58 44.52
CA ASP A 485 22.60 -16.87 45.09
C ASP A 485 23.71 -16.02 44.47
N GLN A 486 23.49 -15.51 43.25
CA GLN A 486 24.42 -14.62 42.54
C GLN A 486 24.35 -13.16 43.00
N LEU A 487 23.37 -12.80 43.82
CA LEU A 487 23.23 -11.45 44.37
C LEU A 487 24.39 -10.99 45.25
N ASP A 488 25.14 -11.93 45.80
CA ASP A 488 26.31 -11.71 46.68
C ASP A 488 26.07 -10.59 47.74
N VAL A 489 25.00 -10.71 48.48
CA VAL A 489 24.48 -9.70 49.41
C VAL A 489 25.54 -9.25 50.41
N VAL A 490 26.35 -10.20 50.90
CA VAL A 490 27.36 -9.90 51.93
C VAL A 490 28.46 -8.99 51.40
N ASN A 491 28.96 -9.21 50.19
CA ASN A 491 29.97 -8.34 49.57
C ASN A 491 29.37 -6.99 49.20
N ARG A 492 28.12 -6.97 48.73
CA ARG A 492 27.43 -5.70 48.47
C ARG A 492 27.27 -4.87 49.75
N TRP A 493 26.95 -5.48 50.87
CA TRP A 493 26.87 -4.76 52.15
C TRP A 493 28.23 -4.26 52.61
N ARG A 494 29.33 -4.99 52.34
CA ARG A 494 30.67 -4.53 52.67
C ARG A 494 31.16 -3.36 51.79
N GLN A 495 30.67 -3.32 50.56
CA GLN A 495 31.02 -2.25 49.60
C GLN A 495 30.18 -1.01 49.76
N ASN A 496 28.94 -1.15 50.32
CA ASN A 496 27.98 -0.06 50.42
C ASN A 496 28.20 0.69 51.73
N GLU A 497 28.86 1.82 51.66
CA GLU A 497 29.11 2.67 52.79
C GLU A 497 27.93 3.63 53.01
N THR A 498 26.97 3.25 53.86
CA THR A 498 25.70 3.96 54.07
C THR A 498 25.88 5.42 54.55
N TYR A 499 27.04 5.75 55.09
CA TYR A 499 27.37 7.13 55.45
C TYR A 499 27.77 8.02 54.25
N LYS A 500 28.11 7.40 53.09
CA LYS A 500 28.43 8.10 51.86
C LYS A 500 27.21 8.18 50.93
N THR A 501 26.46 7.14 50.84
CA THR A 501 25.28 7.09 49.97
C THR A 501 24.23 6.11 50.52
N MET A 502 22.98 6.51 50.47
CA MET A 502 21.82 5.63 50.71
C MET A 502 21.01 5.44 49.43
N ALA A 503 21.68 5.38 48.28
CA ALA A 503 21.04 5.17 46.99
C ALA A 503 20.54 3.73 46.85
N VAL A 504 19.27 3.58 46.53
CA VAL A 504 18.62 2.28 46.28
C VAL A 504 18.04 2.29 44.88
N PRO A 505 18.37 1.31 44.04
CA PRO A 505 17.78 1.18 42.72
C PRO A 505 16.27 0.89 42.83
N LEU A 506 15.46 1.68 42.12
CA LEU A 506 13.99 1.56 42.08
C LEU A 506 13.49 0.95 40.77
N GLY A 507 14.25 1.05 39.70
CA GLY A 507 13.87 0.61 38.39
C GLY A 507 14.86 1.08 37.33
N VAL A 508 14.44 1.04 36.07
CA VAL A 508 15.27 1.50 34.93
C VAL A 508 14.49 2.57 34.13
N ARG A 509 15.22 3.56 33.60
CA ARG A 509 14.71 4.55 32.63
C ARG A 509 15.09 4.20 31.19
N GLY A 510 15.94 3.22 31.00
CA GLY A 510 16.44 2.72 29.72
C GLY A 510 17.26 1.47 29.94
N LYS A 511 17.82 0.91 28.87
CA LYS A 511 18.52 -0.39 28.89
C LYS A 511 19.65 -0.45 29.93
N ASP A 512 20.35 0.65 30.16
CA ASP A 512 21.53 0.74 31.05
C ASP A 512 21.42 1.92 32.05
N ASP A 513 20.25 2.55 32.15
CA ASP A 513 20.02 3.72 33.04
C ASP A 513 19.15 3.29 34.23
N ILE A 514 19.80 3.01 35.36
CA ILE A 514 19.15 2.61 36.59
C ILE A 514 18.70 3.85 37.36
N LEU A 515 17.40 3.97 37.58
CA LEU A 515 16.83 5.00 38.47
C LEU A 515 17.07 4.60 39.92
N SER A 516 17.83 5.41 40.63
CA SER A 516 18.11 5.20 42.04
C SER A 516 17.50 6.31 42.90
N LEU A 517 16.93 5.96 44.03
CA LEU A 517 16.51 6.89 45.07
C LEU A 517 17.63 6.98 46.08
N ASN A 518 18.20 8.17 46.28
CA ASN A 518 19.18 8.45 47.32
C ASN A 518 18.52 9.21 48.49
N LEU A 519 18.42 8.56 49.64
CA LEU A 519 17.79 9.14 50.82
C LEU A 519 18.65 10.23 51.47
N HIS A 520 19.90 10.44 51.01
CA HIS A 520 20.76 11.56 51.46
C HIS A 520 20.50 12.85 50.68
N GLU A 521 19.89 12.78 49.51
CA GLU A 521 19.55 13.93 48.70
C GLU A 521 18.14 14.44 49.06
N LYS A 522 18.04 15.73 49.41
CA LYS A 522 16.76 16.38 49.68
C LYS A 522 16.07 16.80 48.41
#